data_ba4042b32df19b838c3f9b0bf448a83b
#
_entry.id   ba4042b32df19b838c3f9b0bf448a83b
#
_cell.length_a   1.000
_cell.length_b   1.000
_cell.length_c   1.000
_cell.angle_alpha   90.00
_cell.angle_beta   90.00
_cell.angle_gamma   90.00
#
_symmetry.space_group_name_H-M   'P 1'
#
loop_
_entity.id
_entity.type
_entity.pdbx_description
1 polymer ?
#
loop_
_entity_poly.entity_id
_entity_poly.type
_entity_poly.pdbx_seq_one_letter_code
_entity_poly.pdbx_strand_id
1 'polypeptide(L)'
;ALAVTQLNRQKGVLVRLKGRVTLGGSANDMVIAHRSAGVELDQTLPVLEDLLLRQVKPCRLDVAQVVLGKIDLDGIVEQANAQDHPEQPRDVVLYGFGRIGRLLARNFIERSGPAALLRLRAVVCRPSKDPVADLRKRASLLRTDSIHGAFNATIEVDEENLSLLANGNRIRFIYAPDPAQVDYSAYGLSDAILIDNTGVWKDRDGLGQHLSADGVSKVLLTAPAKGDIPNIVYG
;
A
#
# COMPACT_ATOMS: atom_id res chain seq x y z
N ALA A 1 8.92 1.62 -17.72
CA ALA A 1 9.07 1.01 -16.39
C ALA A 1 10.27 1.58 -15.64
N LEU A 2 11.48 1.59 -16.24
CA LEU A 2 12.70 2.05 -15.56
C LEU A 2 12.59 3.48 -15.04
N ALA A 3 12.18 4.44 -15.88
CA ALA A 3 12.03 5.85 -15.50
C ALA A 3 11.02 6.05 -14.36
N VAL A 4 9.91 5.33 -14.36
CA VAL A 4 8.93 5.35 -13.27
C VAL A 4 9.55 4.86 -11.96
N THR A 5 10.32 3.78 -12.01
CA THR A 5 11.01 3.24 -10.84
C THR A 5 12.07 4.20 -10.31
N GLN A 6 12.82 4.84 -11.20
CA GLN A 6 13.83 5.85 -10.83
C GLN A 6 13.18 7.09 -10.19
N LEU A 7 12.10 7.62 -10.76
CA LEU A 7 11.34 8.74 -10.18
C LEU A 7 10.86 8.41 -8.76
N ASN A 8 10.33 7.22 -8.56
CA ASN A 8 9.88 6.82 -7.24
C ASN A 8 11.05 6.67 -6.25
N ARG A 9 12.11 5.95 -6.61
CA ARG A 9 13.24 5.69 -5.72
C ARG A 9 14.09 6.91 -5.42
N GLN A 10 14.38 7.73 -6.43
CA GLN A 10 15.32 8.86 -6.30
C GLN A 10 14.62 10.14 -5.80
N LYS A 11 13.38 10.36 -6.20
CA LYS A 11 12.64 11.61 -5.94
C LYS A 11 11.35 11.41 -5.12
N GLY A 12 10.96 10.17 -4.85
CA GLY A 12 9.70 9.88 -4.17
C GLY A 12 8.46 10.20 -5.00
N VAL A 13 8.59 10.34 -6.32
CA VAL A 13 7.45 10.64 -7.20
C VAL A 13 6.72 9.37 -7.57
N LEU A 14 5.42 9.32 -7.23
CA LEU A 14 4.52 8.25 -7.64
C LEU A 14 3.78 8.64 -8.92
N VAL A 15 4.22 8.07 -10.03
CA VAL A 15 3.65 8.34 -11.36
C VAL A 15 2.28 7.68 -11.51
N ARG A 16 1.32 8.43 -12.04
CA ARG A 16 -0.04 7.99 -12.39
C ARG A 16 -0.34 8.28 -13.86
N LEU A 17 -1.22 7.48 -14.42
CA LEU A 17 -1.83 7.71 -15.73
C LEU A 17 -3.35 7.67 -15.57
N LYS A 18 -4.00 8.83 -15.67
CA LYS A 18 -5.43 9.03 -15.46
C LYS A 18 -5.91 8.37 -14.16
N GLY A 19 -5.19 8.69 -13.05
CA GLY A 19 -5.49 8.17 -11.72
C GLY A 19 -4.93 6.79 -11.41
N ARG A 20 -4.52 5.98 -12.38
CA ARG A 20 -3.97 4.65 -12.18
C ARG A 20 -2.47 4.71 -11.88
N VAL A 21 -2.04 4.09 -10.79
CA VAL A 21 -0.62 4.00 -10.40
C VAL A 21 0.10 3.04 -11.35
N THR A 22 1.30 3.44 -11.81
CA THR A 22 2.10 2.69 -12.79
C THR A 22 3.31 1.97 -12.17
N LEU A 23 3.57 2.16 -10.88
CA LEU A 23 4.68 1.52 -10.17
C LEU A 23 4.34 0.05 -9.85
N GLY A 24 5.33 -0.83 -9.99
CA GLY A 24 5.20 -2.25 -9.65
C GLY A 24 4.47 -3.12 -10.68
N GLY A 25 3.92 -2.51 -11.72
CA GLY A 25 3.21 -3.25 -12.77
C GLY A 25 4.13 -3.96 -13.76
N SER A 26 3.63 -5.03 -14.38
CA SER A 26 4.26 -5.69 -15.52
C SER A 26 4.27 -4.77 -16.74
N ALA A 27 5.02 -5.15 -17.79
CA ALA A 27 4.97 -4.43 -19.07
C ALA A 27 3.53 -4.37 -19.63
N ASN A 28 2.75 -5.43 -19.44
CA ASN A 28 1.35 -5.48 -19.86
C ASN A 28 0.47 -4.50 -19.08
N ASP A 29 0.68 -4.36 -17.76
CA ASP A 29 -0.04 -3.39 -16.94
C ASP A 29 0.25 -1.95 -17.38
N MET A 30 1.49 -1.67 -17.78
CA MET A 30 1.88 -0.38 -18.36
C MET A 30 1.15 -0.10 -19.68
N VAL A 31 1.08 -1.08 -20.56
CA VAL A 31 0.32 -0.96 -21.83
C VAL A 31 -1.16 -0.71 -21.55
N ILE A 32 -1.75 -1.45 -20.61
CA ILE A 32 -3.15 -1.25 -20.22
C ILE A 32 -3.38 0.15 -19.62
N ALA A 33 -2.47 0.62 -18.78
CA ALA A 33 -2.55 1.95 -18.17
C ALA A 33 -2.51 3.06 -19.24
N HIS A 34 -1.59 2.96 -20.20
CA HIS A 34 -1.48 3.91 -21.32
C HIS A 34 -2.74 3.93 -22.19
N ARG A 35 -3.22 2.76 -22.61
CA ARG A 35 -4.47 2.64 -23.38
C ARG A 35 -5.67 3.23 -22.63
N SER A 36 -5.80 2.93 -21.34
CA SER A 36 -6.89 3.48 -20.50
C SER A 36 -6.81 4.99 -20.32
N ALA A 37 -5.59 5.55 -20.33
CA ALA A 37 -5.37 6.99 -20.23
C ALA A 37 -5.53 7.72 -21.58
N GLY A 38 -5.50 7.00 -22.70
CA GLY A 38 -5.52 7.58 -24.04
C GLY A 38 -4.21 8.27 -24.40
N VAL A 39 -3.08 7.75 -23.91
CA VAL A 39 -1.73 8.29 -24.17
C VAL A 39 -0.82 7.17 -24.64
N GLU A 40 0.15 7.49 -25.47
CA GLU A 40 1.13 6.54 -25.98
C GLU A 40 2.41 6.54 -25.14
N LEU A 41 3.16 5.44 -25.19
CA LEU A 41 4.37 5.26 -24.38
C LEU A 41 5.48 6.23 -24.79
N ASP A 42 5.63 6.49 -26.08
CA ASP A 42 6.60 7.41 -26.66
C ASP A 42 6.32 8.87 -26.26
N GLN A 43 5.08 9.22 -26.00
CA GLN A 43 4.68 10.54 -25.52
C GLN A 43 4.97 10.72 -24.01
N THR A 44 4.85 9.66 -23.23
CA THR A 44 5.07 9.73 -21.77
C THR A 44 6.54 9.66 -21.38
N LEU A 45 7.37 8.96 -22.15
CA LEU A 45 8.78 8.76 -21.81
C LEU A 45 9.58 10.07 -21.71
N PRO A 46 9.49 11.02 -22.66
CA PRO A 46 10.18 12.30 -22.54
C PRO A 46 9.77 13.10 -21.31
N VAL A 47 8.49 13.07 -20.94
CA VAL A 47 7.97 13.73 -19.73
C VAL A 47 8.58 13.13 -18.46
N LEU A 48 8.70 11.80 -18.40
CA LEU A 48 9.31 11.12 -17.25
C LEU A 48 10.82 11.41 -17.15
N GLU A 49 11.52 11.46 -18.29
CA GLU A 49 12.94 11.78 -18.35
C GLU A 49 13.22 13.23 -17.93
N ASP A 50 12.41 14.18 -18.37
CA ASP A 50 12.53 15.58 -17.94
C ASP A 50 12.22 15.74 -16.44
N LEU A 51 11.21 15.04 -15.90
CA LEU A 51 10.93 15.01 -14.46
C LEU A 51 12.11 14.45 -13.63
N LEU A 52 12.89 13.52 -14.18
CA LEU A 52 14.11 13.04 -13.51
C LEU A 52 15.18 14.12 -13.38
N LEU A 53 15.24 15.05 -14.31
CA LEU A 53 16.22 16.16 -14.30
C LEU A 53 15.78 17.33 -13.41
N ARG A 54 14.49 17.49 -13.16
CA ARG A 54 13.93 18.61 -12.38
C ARG A 54 13.95 18.36 -10.88
N GLN A 55 13.90 19.43 -10.10
CA GLN A 55 13.67 19.35 -8.67
C GLN A 55 12.17 19.22 -8.38
N VAL A 56 11.74 18.02 -8.00
CA VAL A 56 10.35 17.71 -7.65
C VAL A 56 10.35 17.12 -6.25
N LYS A 57 9.48 17.65 -5.37
CA LYS A 57 9.26 17.07 -4.03
C LYS A 57 8.56 15.71 -4.15
N PRO A 58 8.69 14.83 -3.14
CA PRO A 58 7.91 13.60 -3.08
C PRO A 58 6.42 13.88 -3.25
N CYS A 59 5.80 13.28 -4.27
CA CYS A 59 4.42 13.61 -4.64
C CYS A 59 3.78 12.53 -5.52
N ARG A 60 2.53 12.74 -5.88
CA ARG A 60 1.81 11.93 -6.86
C ARG A 60 1.52 12.77 -8.09
N LEU A 61 2.05 12.36 -9.23
CA LEU A 61 1.88 13.08 -10.50
C LEU A 61 1.11 12.25 -11.53
N ASP A 62 0.07 12.83 -12.09
CA ASP A 62 -0.64 12.25 -13.23
C ASP A 62 -0.06 12.82 -14.53
N VAL A 63 0.97 12.15 -15.05
CA VAL A 63 1.68 12.59 -16.26
C VAL A 63 0.83 12.58 -17.54
N ALA A 64 -0.30 11.86 -17.53
CA ALA A 64 -1.25 11.93 -18.65
C ALA A 64 -1.81 13.34 -18.87
N GLN A 65 -1.88 14.17 -17.83
CA GLN A 65 -2.33 15.55 -17.96
C GLN A 65 -1.38 16.41 -18.80
N VAL A 66 -0.06 16.16 -18.67
CA VAL A 66 0.96 16.84 -19.48
C VAL A 66 0.89 16.36 -20.93
N VAL A 67 0.88 15.05 -21.14
CA VAL A 67 0.82 14.45 -22.48
C VAL A 67 -0.42 14.88 -23.25
N LEU A 68 -1.55 15.01 -22.55
CA LEU A 68 -2.82 15.46 -23.16
C LEU A 68 -2.94 17.00 -23.29
N GLY A 69 -1.88 17.76 -22.99
CA GLY A 69 -1.86 19.21 -23.10
C GLY A 69 -2.80 19.96 -22.15
N LYS A 70 -3.21 19.30 -21.05
CA LYS A 70 -4.09 19.93 -20.03
C LYS A 70 -3.34 20.86 -19.09
N ILE A 71 -2.08 20.58 -18.88
CA ILE A 71 -1.15 21.37 -18.07
C ILE A 71 0.24 21.19 -18.68
N ASP A 72 1.09 22.20 -18.62
CA ASP A 72 2.49 22.07 -18.99
C ASP A 72 3.32 21.41 -17.89
N LEU A 73 4.55 21.09 -18.19
CA LEU A 73 5.43 20.38 -17.26
C LEU A 73 5.82 21.24 -16.05
N ASP A 74 5.95 22.55 -16.24
CA ASP A 74 6.24 23.48 -15.15
C ASP A 74 5.05 23.58 -14.19
N GLY A 75 3.85 23.74 -14.72
CA GLY A 75 2.62 23.80 -13.94
C GLY A 75 2.34 22.52 -13.13
N ILE A 76 2.60 21.32 -13.69
CA ILE A 76 2.41 20.09 -12.93
C ILE A 76 3.46 19.95 -11.80
N VAL A 77 4.69 20.43 -12.00
CA VAL A 77 5.74 20.48 -10.97
C VAL A 77 5.39 21.47 -9.89
N GLU A 78 4.90 22.65 -10.23
CA GLU A 78 4.41 23.65 -9.28
C GLU A 78 3.26 23.11 -8.44
N GLN A 79 2.25 22.51 -9.07
CA GLN A 79 1.14 21.86 -8.37
C GLN A 79 1.63 20.77 -7.41
N ALA A 80 2.60 19.96 -7.85
CA ALA A 80 3.19 18.93 -7.02
C ALA A 80 3.89 19.52 -5.79
N ASN A 81 4.71 20.54 -6.01
CA ASN A 81 5.48 21.18 -4.94
C ASN A 81 4.61 21.98 -3.96
N ALA A 82 3.42 22.41 -4.40
CA ALA A 82 2.43 23.10 -3.58
C ALA A 82 1.51 22.13 -2.80
N GLN A 83 1.51 20.83 -3.12
CA GLN A 83 0.73 19.86 -2.38
C GLN A 83 1.27 19.71 -0.97
N ASP A 84 0.37 19.79 -0.01
CA ASP A 84 0.69 19.49 1.39
C ASP A 84 0.71 17.96 1.55
N HIS A 85 1.90 17.39 1.54
CA HIS A 85 2.10 15.97 1.81
C HIS A 85 2.38 15.78 3.28
N PRO A 86 1.72 14.82 3.96
CA PRO A 86 2.09 14.52 5.32
C PRO A 86 3.57 14.11 5.36
N GLU A 87 4.31 14.67 6.30
CA GLU A 87 5.76 14.38 6.48
C GLU A 87 6.05 12.88 6.61
N GLN A 88 5.07 12.13 7.09
CA GLN A 88 5.15 10.68 7.20
C GLN A 88 3.86 10.01 6.71
N PRO A 89 3.98 8.85 6.06
CA PRO A 89 2.82 8.04 5.68
C PRO A 89 2.08 7.56 6.93
N ARG A 90 0.76 7.53 6.87
CA ARG A 90 -0.06 6.96 7.93
C ARG A 90 0.11 5.45 8.00
N ASP A 91 0.29 4.94 9.20
CA ASP A 91 0.51 3.51 9.42
C ASP A 91 -0.78 2.70 9.19
N VAL A 92 -0.61 1.54 8.59
CA VAL A 92 -1.68 0.57 8.30
C VAL A 92 -1.38 -0.73 9.01
N VAL A 93 -2.41 -1.31 9.62
CA VAL A 93 -2.42 -2.65 10.19
C VAL A 93 -3.40 -3.52 9.40
N LEU A 94 -2.99 -4.70 8.97
CA LEU A 94 -3.89 -5.70 8.40
C LEU A 94 -4.26 -6.72 9.47
N TYR A 95 -5.51 -6.80 9.84
CA TYR A 95 -6.02 -7.83 10.73
C TYR A 95 -6.55 -9.00 9.90
N GLY A 96 -5.82 -10.13 9.97
CA GLY A 96 -5.99 -11.28 9.09
C GLY A 96 -5.12 -11.24 7.84
N PHE A 97 -4.44 -12.36 7.57
CA PHE A 97 -3.51 -12.51 6.43
C PHE A 97 -3.93 -13.68 5.52
N GLY A 98 -5.23 -13.76 5.24
CA GLY A 98 -5.81 -14.61 4.22
C GLY A 98 -5.51 -14.09 2.82
N ARG A 99 -6.28 -14.53 1.82
CA ARG A 99 -6.09 -14.08 0.42
C ARG A 99 -6.21 -12.55 0.29
N ILE A 100 -7.28 -11.97 0.79
CA ILE A 100 -7.50 -10.51 0.71
C ILE A 100 -6.38 -9.75 1.43
N GLY A 101 -6.03 -10.14 2.66
CA GLY A 101 -4.94 -9.50 3.40
C GLY A 101 -3.60 -9.55 2.66
N ARG A 102 -3.27 -10.68 2.01
CA ARG A 102 -2.03 -10.78 1.21
C ARG A 102 -2.06 -9.90 -0.05
N LEU A 103 -3.21 -9.80 -0.73
CA LEU A 103 -3.34 -8.91 -1.89
C LEU A 103 -3.22 -7.44 -1.50
N LEU A 104 -3.83 -7.04 -0.40
CA LEU A 104 -3.65 -5.70 0.15
C LEU A 104 -2.20 -5.44 0.56
N ALA A 105 -1.55 -6.41 1.21
CA ALA A 105 -0.13 -6.29 1.56
C ALA A 105 0.75 -6.07 0.31
N ARG A 106 0.56 -6.84 -0.76
CA ARG A 106 1.27 -6.62 -2.03
C ARG A 106 1.06 -5.20 -2.54
N ASN A 107 -0.19 -4.73 -2.51
CA ASN A 107 -0.56 -3.39 -2.95
C ASN A 107 0.15 -2.28 -2.15
N PHE A 108 0.21 -2.41 -0.81
CA PHE A 108 0.94 -1.46 0.03
C PHE A 108 2.45 -1.53 -0.19
N ILE A 109 3.02 -2.73 -0.34
CA ILE A 109 4.46 -2.93 -0.57
C ILE A 109 4.88 -2.32 -1.92
N GLU A 110 4.10 -2.53 -2.98
CA GLU A 110 4.36 -1.97 -4.30
C GLU A 110 4.29 -0.43 -4.32
N ARG A 111 3.39 0.13 -3.53
CA ARG A 111 3.17 1.59 -3.45
C ARG A 111 3.96 2.26 -2.34
N SER A 112 4.84 1.52 -1.67
CA SER A 112 5.70 2.09 -0.64
C SER A 112 6.76 3.02 -1.24
N GLY A 113 7.18 3.99 -0.44
CA GLY A 113 8.19 4.97 -0.84
C GLY A 113 7.92 6.34 -0.22
N PRO A 114 8.77 7.34 -0.48
CA PRO A 114 8.65 8.66 0.12
C PRO A 114 7.32 9.39 -0.17
N ALA A 115 6.68 9.09 -1.31
CA ALA A 115 5.37 9.66 -1.67
C ALA A 115 4.18 8.81 -1.20
N ALA A 116 4.42 7.73 -0.45
CA ALA A 116 3.34 6.91 0.07
C ALA A 116 2.56 7.67 1.14
N LEU A 117 1.23 7.71 1.02
CA LEU A 117 0.36 8.26 2.08
C LEU A 117 0.04 7.21 3.16
N LEU A 118 0.21 5.93 2.83
CA LEU A 118 -0.09 4.80 3.69
C LEU A 118 1.09 3.84 3.70
N ARG A 119 1.43 3.30 4.86
CA ARG A 119 2.54 2.38 5.06
C ARG A 119 2.08 1.18 5.86
N LEU A 120 2.20 -0.02 5.27
CA LEU A 120 1.94 -1.25 6.00
C LEU A 120 3.03 -1.49 7.06
N ARG A 121 2.65 -1.54 8.32
CA ARG A 121 3.55 -1.70 9.46
C ARG A 121 3.37 -3.00 10.21
N ALA A 122 2.13 -3.50 10.27
CA ALA A 122 1.86 -4.72 11.01
C ALA A 122 0.77 -5.57 10.34
N VAL A 123 0.85 -6.86 10.62
CA VAL A 123 -0.15 -7.86 10.26
C VAL A 123 -0.50 -8.63 11.54
N VAL A 124 -1.78 -8.71 11.87
CA VAL A 124 -2.24 -9.53 12.99
C VAL A 124 -2.75 -10.87 12.48
N CYS A 125 -2.32 -11.92 13.13
CA CYS A 125 -2.68 -13.30 12.82
C CYS A 125 -3.16 -14.03 14.06
N ARG A 126 -3.90 -15.12 13.86
CA ARG A 126 -4.25 -16.02 14.97
C ARG A 126 -2.98 -16.62 15.58
N PRO A 127 -2.97 -16.91 16.89
CA PRO A 127 -1.87 -17.58 17.55
C PRO A 127 -1.49 -18.88 16.84
N SER A 128 -0.19 -19.16 16.80
CA SER A 128 0.37 -20.39 16.26
C SER A 128 1.23 -21.07 17.31
N LYS A 129 1.28 -22.41 17.30
CA LYS A 129 2.19 -23.19 18.16
C LYS A 129 3.66 -22.92 17.82
N ASP A 130 3.93 -22.63 16.55
CA ASP A 130 5.24 -22.25 16.04
C ASP A 130 5.09 -20.97 15.19
N PRO A 131 5.27 -19.78 15.80
CA PRO A 131 5.15 -18.51 15.10
C PRO A 131 6.17 -18.32 13.97
N VAL A 132 7.37 -18.89 14.12
CA VAL A 132 8.44 -18.77 13.12
C VAL A 132 8.09 -19.59 11.88
N ALA A 133 7.67 -20.85 12.06
CA ALA A 133 7.22 -21.68 10.93
C ALA A 133 5.99 -21.07 10.22
N ASP A 134 5.06 -20.52 11.00
CA ASP A 134 3.89 -19.82 10.42
C ASP A 134 4.30 -18.58 9.64
N LEU A 135 5.25 -17.78 10.16
CA LEU A 135 5.80 -16.61 9.47
C LEU A 135 6.45 -16.99 8.12
N ARG A 136 7.31 -18.03 8.13
CA ARG A 136 7.92 -18.56 6.88
C ARG A 136 6.87 -18.98 5.87
N LYS A 137 5.82 -19.69 6.31
CA LYS A 137 4.70 -20.09 5.47
C LYS A 137 3.98 -18.86 4.87
N ARG A 138 3.72 -17.83 5.68
CA ARG A 138 3.06 -16.60 5.22
C ARG A 138 3.92 -15.83 4.25
N ALA A 139 5.23 -15.77 4.44
CA ALA A 139 6.17 -15.19 3.50
C ALA A 139 6.14 -15.92 2.15
N SER A 140 6.11 -17.26 2.16
CA SER A 140 5.97 -18.06 0.94
C SER A 140 4.66 -17.77 0.20
N LEU A 141 3.53 -17.70 0.92
CA LEU A 141 2.22 -17.38 0.35
C LEU A 141 2.12 -15.94 -0.15
N LEU A 142 2.91 -15.01 0.42
CA LEU A 142 3.00 -13.64 -0.08
C LEU A 142 3.80 -13.57 -1.37
N ARG A 143 4.90 -14.36 -1.47
CA ARG A 143 5.74 -14.44 -2.68
C ARG A 143 4.98 -15.04 -3.87
N THR A 144 4.14 -16.04 -3.62
CA THR A 144 3.43 -16.74 -4.70
C THR A 144 1.98 -17.02 -4.27
N ASP A 145 1.05 -16.46 -5.02
CA ASP A 145 -0.38 -16.73 -4.87
C ASP A 145 -0.87 -17.62 -6.02
N SER A 146 -1.76 -18.57 -5.73
CA SER A 146 -2.24 -19.55 -6.72
C SER A 146 -3.04 -18.93 -7.87
N ILE A 147 -3.62 -17.74 -7.65
CA ILE A 147 -4.45 -17.04 -8.65
C ILE A 147 -3.70 -15.87 -9.26
N HIS A 148 -3.00 -15.09 -8.42
CA HIS A 148 -2.34 -13.84 -8.81
C HIS A 148 -0.85 -14.02 -9.13
N GLY A 149 -0.34 -15.25 -9.07
CA GLY A 149 1.01 -15.59 -9.45
C GLY A 149 2.10 -15.05 -8.50
N ALA A 150 3.32 -14.96 -9.05
CA ALA A 150 4.47 -14.47 -8.33
C ALA A 150 4.37 -12.97 -8.02
N PHE A 151 4.87 -12.59 -6.85
CA PHE A 151 4.95 -11.19 -6.44
C PHE A 151 6.37 -10.66 -6.71
N ASN A 152 6.46 -9.61 -7.49
CA ASN A 152 7.75 -8.99 -7.84
C ASN A 152 8.23 -8.06 -6.70
N ALA A 153 8.67 -8.67 -5.61
CA ALA A 153 9.23 -7.96 -4.45
C ALA A 153 10.32 -8.80 -3.80
N THR A 154 11.31 -8.14 -3.21
CA THR A 154 12.26 -8.76 -2.29
C THR A 154 11.58 -8.94 -0.94
N ILE A 155 11.48 -10.18 -0.46
CA ILE A 155 10.88 -10.50 0.83
C ILE A 155 11.88 -11.33 1.63
N GLU A 156 12.32 -10.78 2.75
CA GLU A 156 13.20 -11.46 3.71
C GLU A 156 12.44 -11.72 5.00
N VAL A 157 12.75 -12.82 5.68
CA VAL A 157 12.13 -13.22 6.94
C VAL A 157 13.09 -12.91 8.07
N ASP A 158 12.67 -12.06 8.99
CA ASP A 158 13.35 -11.77 10.24
C ASP A 158 12.64 -12.54 11.35
N GLU A 159 13.20 -13.71 11.67
CA GLU A 159 12.60 -14.66 12.61
C GLU A 159 12.68 -14.18 14.05
N GLU A 160 13.76 -13.49 14.39
CA GLU A 160 14.00 -12.97 15.73
C GLU A 160 12.94 -11.92 16.13
N ASN A 161 12.61 -11.05 15.18
CA ASN A 161 11.63 -9.98 15.39
C ASN A 161 10.23 -10.33 14.90
N LEU A 162 9.98 -11.56 14.44
CA LEU A 162 8.72 -11.99 13.82
C LEU A 162 8.24 -10.97 12.79
N SER A 163 9.10 -10.62 11.84
CA SER A 163 8.80 -9.61 10.84
C SER A 163 9.23 -10.02 9.42
N LEU A 164 8.62 -9.40 8.42
CA LEU A 164 9.07 -9.47 7.04
C LEU A 164 9.70 -8.13 6.66
N LEU A 165 10.83 -8.20 5.97
CA LEU A 165 11.40 -7.05 5.26
C LEU A 165 11.01 -7.16 3.79
N ALA A 166 10.09 -6.32 3.35
CA ALA A 166 9.56 -6.35 1.99
C ALA A 166 9.87 -5.05 1.26
N ASN A 167 10.71 -5.09 0.20
CA ASN A 167 11.21 -3.90 -0.49
C ASN A 167 11.74 -2.82 0.47
N GLY A 168 12.44 -3.22 1.53
CA GLY A 168 12.97 -2.32 2.55
C GLY A 168 11.97 -1.90 3.65
N ASN A 169 10.70 -2.28 3.56
CA ASN A 169 9.69 -2.00 4.57
C ASN A 169 9.59 -3.15 5.57
N ARG A 170 9.77 -2.83 6.84
CA ARG A 170 9.57 -3.81 7.92
C ARG A 170 8.09 -3.93 8.26
N ILE A 171 7.57 -5.14 8.17
CA ILE A 171 6.18 -5.49 8.48
C ILE A 171 6.19 -6.49 9.61
N ARG A 172 5.74 -6.09 10.80
CA ARG A 172 5.70 -6.95 11.98
C ARG A 172 4.49 -7.89 11.94
N PHE A 173 4.71 -9.14 12.34
CA PHE A 173 3.63 -10.11 12.55
C PHE A 173 3.31 -10.21 14.04
N ILE A 174 2.06 -9.91 14.37
CA ILE A 174 1.52 -9.95 15.74
C ILE A 174 0.58 -11.15 15.83
N TYR A 175 0.76 -11.99 16.81
CA TYR A 175 -0.08 -13.16 17.04
C TYR A 175 -1.01 -12.90 18.22
N ALA A 176 -2.30 -12.69 17.94
CA ALA A 176 -3.30 -12.40 18.96
C ALA A 176 -4.60 -13.21 18.71
N PRO A 177 -5.26 -13.69 19.76
CA PRO A 177 -6.50 -14.46 19.62
C PRO A 177 -7.70 -13.58 19.28
N ASP A 178 -7.73 -12.35 19.80
CA ASP A 178 -8.80 -11.39 19.52
C ASP A 178 -8.30 -9.94 19.48
N PRO A 179 -9.10 -9.00 18.93
CA PRO A 179 -8.74 -7.59 18.80
C PRO A 179 -8.44 -6.87 20.10
N ALA A 180 -9.18 -7.16 21.15
CA ALA A 180 -9.08 -6.46 22.42
C ALA A 180 -7.77 -6.73 23.17
N GLN A 181 -7.00 -7.74 22.74
CA GLN A 181 -5.73 -8.12 23.35
C GLN A 181 -4.49 -7.52 22.67
N VAL A 182 -4.67 -6.63 21.70
CA VAL A 182 -3.56 -6.03 20.98
C VAL A 182 -3.39 -4.57 21.36
N ASP A 183 -2.27 -4.26 21.97
CA ASP A 183 -1.78 -2.90 22.14
C ASP A 183 -0.82 -2.57 20.99
N TYR A 184 -1.29 -1.79 20.02
CA TYR A 184 -0.47 -1.41 18.87
C TYR A 184 0.55 -0.33 19.22
N SER A 185 0.33 0.44 20.29
CA SER A 185 1.27 1.46 20.75
C SER A 185 2.60 0.84 21.24
N ALA A 186 2.56 -0.37 21.80
CA ALA A 186 3.73 -1.14 22.18
C ALA A 186 4.63 -1.50 20.97
N TYR A 187 4.10 -1.45 19.75
CA TYR A 187 4.84 -1.65 18.50
C TYR A 187 5.21 -0.34 17.81
N GLY A 188 5.05 0.79 18.49
CA GLY A 188 5.33 2.13 17.97
C GLY A 188 4.34 2.58 16.88
N LEU A 189 3.10 2.10 16.96
CA LEU A 189 2.01 2.51 16.09
C LEU A 189 1.10 3.51 16.83
N SER A 190 0.80 4.61 16.19
CA SER A 190 -0.14 5.62 16.67
C SER A 190 -1.00 6.11 15.51
N ASP A 191 -2.26 6.41 15.78
CA ASP A 191 -3.19 6.90 14.74
C ASP A 191 -3.30 5.98 13.51
N ALA A 192 -3.11 4.67 13.69
CA ALA A 192 -3.10 3.70 12.60
C ALA A 192 -4.50 3.46 12.03
N ILE A 193 -4.54 3.11 10.74
CA ILE A 193 -5.74 2.56 10.09
C ILE A 193 -5.64 1.04 10.15
N LEU A 194 -6.59 0.41 10.83
CA LEU A 194 -6.71 -1.05 10.85
C LEU A 194 -7.68 -1.51 9.78
N ILE A 195 -7.27 -2.51 9.00
CA ILE A 195 -8.12 -3.12 7.96
C ILE A 195 -8.38 -4.57 8.34
N ASP A 196 -9.64 -4.87 8.71
CA ASP A 196 -10.05 -6.24 9.00
C ASP A 196 -10.37 -7.01 7.71
N ASN A 197 -9.63 -8.09 7.51
CA ASN A 197 -9.75 -9.00 6.37
C ASN A 197 -10.29 -10.37 6.78
N THR A 198 -10.73 -10.52 8.04
CA THR A 198 -11.18 -11.82 8.56
C THR A 198 -12.64 -12.10 8.25
N GLY A 199 -13.43 -11.04 8.17
CA GLY A 199 -14.88 -11.14 8.04
C GLY A 199 -15.56 -11.77 9.27
N VAL A 200 -14.91 -11.74 10.42
CA VAL A 200 -15.46 -12.23 11.71
C VAL A 200 -16.23 -11.11 12.40
N TRP A 201 -15.58 -9.99 12.62
CA TRP A 201 -16.14 -8.79 13.28
C TRP A 201 -16.80 -7.89 12.22
N LYS A 202 -18.14 -8.04 12.05
CA LYS A 202 -18.87 -7.39 10.94
C LYS A 202 -19.87 -6.34 11.38
N ASP A 203 -20.09 -6.21 12.67
CA ASP A 203 -21.03 -5.27 13.27
C ASP A 203 -20.28 -4.17 14.05
N ARG A 204 -21.05 -3.22 14.58
CA ARG A 204 -20.50 -2.09 15.34
C ARG A 204 -19.73 -2.54 16.57
N ASP A 205 -20.22 -3.53 17.29
CA ASP A 205 -19.58 -4.00 18.53
C ASP A 205 -18.27 -4.73 18.22
N GLY A 206 -18.27 -5.59 17.21
CA GLY A 206 -17.07 -6.29 16.77
C GLY A 206 -15.98 -5.34 16.24
N LEU A 207 -16.35 -4.39 15.37
CA LEU A 207 -15.40 -3.39 14.87
C LEU A 207 -14.98 -2.39 15.95
N GLY A 208 -15.85 -2.16 16.94
CA GLY A 208 -15.55 -1.35 18.13
C GLY A 208 -14.40 -1.91 18.95
N GLN A 209 -14.25 -3.24 19.03
CA GLN A 209 -13.11 -3.87 19.70
C GLN A 209 -11.78 -3.52 19.06
N HIS A 210 -11.72 -3.46 17.72
CA HIS A 210 -10.52 -2.99 17.02
C HIS A 210 -10.27 -1.50 17.26
N LEU A 211 -11.34 -0.69 17.29
CA LEU A 211 -11.22 0.75 17.44
C LEU A 211 -10.82 1.16 18.87
N SER A 212 -11.14 0.33 19.87
CA SER A 212 -10.75 0.55 21.26
C SER A 212 -9.30 0.16 21.56
N ALA A 213 -8.60 -0.50 20.64
CA ALA A 213 -7.21 -0.89 20.83
C ALA A 213 -6.28 0.32 20.72
N ASP A 214 -5.34 0.44 21.66
CA ASP A 214 -4.38 1.54 21.69
C ASP A 214 -3.54 1.58 20.40
N GLY A 215 -3.42 2.76 19.79
CA GLY A 215 -2.69 3.00 18.55
C GLY A 215 -3.54 2.94 17.28
N VAL A 216 -4.83 2.56 17.35
CA VAL A 216 -5.78 2.55 16.22
C VAL A 216 -6.72 3.74 16.29
N SER A 217 -6.95 4.40 15.16
CA SER A 217 -7.87 5.53 15.08
C SER A 217 -8.99 5.34 14.07
N LYS A 218 -8.81 4.43 13.12
CA LYS A 218 -9.82 4.09 12.11
C LYS A 218 -9.81 2.61 11.83
N VAL A 219 -11.02 2.07 11.56
CA VAL A 219 -11.20 0.67 11.18
C VAL A 219 -11.92 0.60 9.84
N LEU A 220 -11.42 -0.25 8.95
CA LEU A 220 -12.05 -0.61 7.68
C LEU A 220 -12.30 -2.12 7.67
N LEU A 221 -13.46 -2.52 7.18
CA LEU A 221 -13.80 -3.93 6.96
C LEU A 221 -13.80 -4.23 5.45
N THR A 222 -13.14 -5.31 5.03
CA THR A 222 -13.11 -5.73 3.62
C THR A 222 -14.22 -6.72 3.25
N ALA A 223 -15.19 -6.88 4.11
CA ALA A 223 -16.38 -7.71 3.89
C ALA A 223 -17.63 -6.86 4.07
N PRO A 224 -18.82 -7.29 3.57
CA PRO A 224 -20.06 -6.59 3.86
C PRO A 224 -20.31 -6.50 5.35
N ALA A 225 -20.51 -5.29 5.85
CA ALA A 225 -20.82 -5.02 7.25
C ALA A 225 -22.29 -5.36 7.55
N LYS A 226 -22.58 -5.57 8.84
CA LYS A 226 -23.93 -5.76 9.36
C LYS A 226 -24.40 -4.54 10.14
N GLY A 227 -25.71 -4.31 10.17
CA GLY A 227 -26.31 -3.21 10.92
C GLY A 227 -26.16 -1.87 10.24
N ASP A 228 -25.87 -0.84 11.03
CA ASP A 228 -25.83 0.57 10.64
C ASP A 228 -24.44 1.08 10.15
N ILE A 229 -23.53 0.16 9.89
CA ILE A 229 -22.20 0.51 9.41
C ILE A 229 -22.27 0.88 7.93
N PRO A 230 -21.73 2.05 7.52
CA PRO A 230 -21.69 2.43 6.12
C PRO A 230 -20.96 1.40 5.25
N ASN A 231 -21.60 0.92 4.21
CA ASN A 231 -20.99 0.10 3.18
C ASN A 231 -20.66 1.00 2.00
N ILE A 232 -19.37 1.11 1.64
CA ILE A 232 -18.89 1.96 0.56
C ILE A 232 -18.48 1.07 -0.59
N VAL A 233 -19.08 1.31 -1.75
CA VAL A 233 -18.74 0.64 -3.01
C VAL A 233 -18.04 1.66 -3.90
N TYR A 234 -16.89 1.27 -4.47
CA TYR A 234 -16.21 2.09 -5.46
C TYR A 234 -16.91 1.93 -6.81
N GLY A 235 -17.38 3.02 -7.38
CA GLY A 235 -18.04 3.06 -8.67
C GLY A 235 -17.70 4.31 -9.45
#